data_9e7fb4a0c164f9244b80140b1e22c64f
#
_entry.id   9e7fb4a0c164f9244b80140b1e22c64f
#
_cell.length_a   1.000
_cell.length_b   1.000
_cell.length_c   1.000
_cell.angle_alpha   90.00
_cell.angle_beta   90.00
_cell.angle_gamma   90.00
#
_symmetry.space_group_name_H-M   'P 1'
#
loop_
_entity.id
_entity.type
_entity.pdbx_description
1 polymer ?
#
loop_
_entity_poly.entity_id
_entity_poly.type
_entity_poly.pdbx_seq_one_letter_code
_entity_poly.pdbx_strand_id
1 'polypeptide(L)'
;KKQEKTMTFWDELLANQVLMSAVTGWTVAQVLKTIIDLALNKSFNPERLVGSGGMPSSHSATVCGMTTAAAMHYGVGSFEFAVCFILSMVVMYDAMGVRRETGKQAKLLNSILLENPLKLSGEVLQEKLKEYVGHTPLQVAAGAILGIALAVFMAQYY
;
A
#
# COMPACT_ATOMS: atom_id res chain seq x y z
N LYS A 1 18.34 38.21 21.86
CA LYS A 1 16.99 37.82 21.37
C LYS A 1 17.18 36.85 20.24
N LYS A 2 17.02 35.53 20.50
CA LYS A 2 16.86 34.53 19.44
C LYS A 2 15.56 34.84 18.71
N GLN A 3 15.63 35.17 17.42
CA GLN A 3 14.44 35.22 16.58
C GLN A 3 13.87 33.79 16.54
N GLU A 4 12.72 33.60 17.09
CA GLU A 4 11.90 32.40 16.91
C GLU A 4 11.53 32.36 15.42
N LYS A 5 12.18 31.45 14.65
CA LYS A 5 11.87 31.25 13.26
C LYS A 5 10.50 30.62 13.22
N THR A 6 9.48 31.37 12.84
CA THR A 6 8.13 30.84 12.62
C THR A 6 8.24 29.73 11.56
N MET A 7 7.93 28.50 11.97
CA MET A 7 7.90 27.35 11.07
C MET A 7 6.82 27.60 9.99
N THR A 8 7.16 27.34 8.76
CA THR A 8 6.19 27.40 7.66
C THR A 8 5.33 26.12 7.67
N PHE A 9 4.17 26.15 7.01
CA PHE A 9 3.33 24.96 6.81
C PHE A 9 4.15 23.75 6.26
N TRP A 10 5.06 24.02 5.33
CA TRP A 10 5.92 22.98 4.74
C TRP A 10 6.95 22.44 5.74
N ASP A 11 7.50 23.29 6.61
CA ASP A 11 8.43 22.85 7.65
C ASP A 11 7.71 21.92 8.65
N GLU A 12 6.50 22.25 9.06
CA GLU A 12 5.68 21.40 9.94
C GLU A 12 5.29 20.08 9.30
N LEU A 13 4.91 20.10 8.01
CA LEU A 13 4.53 18.91 7.27
C LEU A 13 5.71 17.92 7.15
N LEU A 14 6.89 18.43 6.79
CA LEU A 14 8.10 17.64 6.64
C LEU A 14 8.68 17.17 7.98
N ALA A 15 8.42 17.91 9.07
CA ALA A 15 8.79 17.50 10.42
C ALA A 15 7.86 16.44 11.01
N ASN A 16 6.72 16.15 10.37
CA ASN A 16 5.79 15.13 10.85
C ASN A 16 6.33 13.73 10.55
N GLN A 17 7.04 13.16 11.51
CA GLN A 17 7.67 11.84 11.40
C GLN A 17 6.68 10.72 11.04
N VAL A 18 5.46 10.76 11.59
CA VAL A 18 4.43 9.74 11.35
C VAL A 18 3.98 9.76 9.89
N LEU A 19 3.70 10.95 9.38
CA LEU A 19 3.33 11.14 7.98
C LEU A 19 4.48 10.77 7.03
N MET A 20 5.69 11.22 7.32
CA MET A 20 6.85 10.97 6.47
C MET A 20 7.22 9.48 6.43
N SER A 21 7.06 8.77 7.55
CA SER A 21 7.25 7.31 7.58
C SER A 21 6.22 6.57 6.72
N ALA A 22 4.96 7.02 6.74
CA ALA A 22 3.90 6.46 5.89
C ALA A 22 4.20 6.67 4.40
N VAL A 23 4.53 7.91 4.01
CA VAL A 23 4.84 8.29 2.62
C VAL A 23 6.09 7.56 2.11
N THR A 24 7.14 7.49 2.93
CA THR A 24 8.37 6.76 2.59
C THR A 24 8.10 5.27 2.42
N GLY A 25 7.33 4.66 3.33
CA GLY A 25 6.92 3.27 3.23
C GLY A 25 6.17 2.97 1.93
N TRP A 26 5.22 3.83 1.56
CA TRP A 26 4.49 3.73 0.30
C TRP A 26 5.42 3.85 -0.91
N THR A 27 6.26 4.89 -0.94
CA THR A 27 7.15 5.20 -2.06
C THR A 27 8.14 4.07 -2.30
N VAL A 28 8.82 3.61 -1.25
CA VAL A 28 9.82 2.53 -1.35
C VAL A 28 9.16 1.23 -1.79
N ALA A 29 7.98 0.90 -1.26
CA ALA A 29 7.24 -0.29 -1.68
C ALA A 29 6.83 -0.23 -3.17
N GLN A 30 6.40 0.93 -3.68
CA GLN A 30 6.06 1.11 -5.09
C GLN A 30 7.28 1.00 -6.00
N VAL A 31 8.41 1.60 -5.61
CA VAL A 31 9.67 1.49 -6.36
C VAL A 31 10.15 0.03 -6.41
N LEU A 32 10.21 -0.65 -5.27
CA LEU A 32 10.61 -2.06 -5.20
C LEU A 32 9.70 -2.96 -6.04
N LYS A 33 8.38 -2.76 -5.96
CA LYS A 33 7.40 -3.49 -6.76
C LYS A 33 7.66 -3.32 -8.26
N THR A 34 7.91 -2.09 -8.70
CA THR A 34 8.18 -1.78 -10.11
C THR A 34 9.48 -2.41 -10.57
N ILE A 35 10.53 -2.39 -9.74
CA ILE A 35 11.82 -3.05 -10.05
C ILE A 35 11.64 -4.56 -10.17
N ILE A 36 10.92 -5.18 -9.23
CA ILE A 36 10.65 -6.62 -9.24
C ILE A 36 9.86 -7.01 -10.49
N ASP A 37 8.81 -6.24 -10.83
CA ASP A 37 8.00 -6.50 -12.02
C ASP A 37 8.84 -6.39 -13.30
N LEU A 38 9.67 -5.35 -13.40
CA LEU A 38 10.58 -5.16 -14.53
C LEU A 38 11.59 -6.31 -14.68
N ALA A 39 12.14 -6.80 -13.56
CA ALA A 39 13.11 -7.90 -13.56
C ALA A 39 12.47 -9.23 -14.00
N LEU A 40 11.21 -9.48 -13.60
CA LEU A 40 10.49 -10.70 -13.89
C LEU A 40 9.90 -10.72 -15.31
N ASN A 41 9.27 -9.61 -15.72
CA ASN A 41 8.51 -9.54 -16.98
C ASN A 41 9.32 -8.93 -18.13
N LYS A 42 10.51 -8.36 -17.87
CA LYS A 42 11.39 -7.70 -18.86
C LYS A 42 10.68 -6.62 -19.69
N SER A 43 9.55 -6.11 -19.20
CA SER A 43 8.76 -5.05 -19.82
C SER A 43 8.34 -4.03 -18.77
N PHE A 44 8.53 -2.75 -19.07
CA PHE A 44 8.11 -1.68 -18.18
C PHE A 44 6.60 -1.44 -18.33
N ASN A 45 5.85 -1.63 -17.24
CA ASN A 45 4.43 -1.33 -17.19
C ASN A 45 4.17 -0.12 -16.27
N PRO A 46 3.81 1.07 -16.81
CA PRO A 46 3.55 2.27 -16.02
C PRO A 46 2.42 2.11 -14.99
N GLU A 47 1.46 1.23 -15.24
CA GLU A 47 0.38 0.94 -14.28
C GLU A 47 0.91 0.42 -12.94
N ARG A 48 2.11 -0.19 -12.92
CA ARG A 48 2.72 -0.70 -11.69
C ARG A 48 3.19 0.39 -10.73
N LEU A 49 3.47 1.60 -11.23
CA LEU A 49 3.88 2.73 -10.39
C LEU A 49 2.77 3.19 -9.43
N VAL A 50 1.50 3.01 -9.82
CA VAL A 50 0.33 3.48 -9.05
C VAL A 50 -0.64 2.33 -8.74
N GLY A 51 -0.50 1.20 -9.42
CA GLY A 51 -1.42 0.06 -9.35
C GLY A 51 -1.37 -0.69 -8.02
N SER A 52 -2.53 -1.23 -7.61
CA SER A 52 -2.63 -2.19 -6.52
C SER A 52 -2.18 -3.58 -6.99
N GLY A 53 -1.68 -4.40 -6.06
CA GLY A 53 -1.17 -5.75 -6.35
C GLY A 53 0.36 -5.81 -6.46
N GLY A 54 0.93 -7.02 -6.47
CA GLY A 54 2.38 -7.25 -6.48
C GLY A 54 3.03 -7.19 -5.09
N MET A 55 4.32 -7.54 -5.02
CA MET A 55 5.11 -7.64 -3.79
C MET A 55 6.23 -6.58 -3.79
N PRO A 56 6.47 -5.91 -2.66
CA PRO A 56 5.72 -5.91 -1.39
C PRO A 56 4.42 -5.09 -1.46
N SER A 57 3.49 -5.32 -0.49
CA SER A 57 2.26 -4.52 -0.40
C SER A 57 2.56 -3.09 0.05
N SER A 58 2.27 -2.12 -0.80
CA SER A 58 2.41 -0.70 -0.45
C SER A 58 1.42 -0.25 0.62
N HIS A 59 0.20 -0.80 0.63
CA HIS A 59 -0.79 -0.53 1.69
C HIS A 59 -0.24 -0.91 3.07
N SER A 60 0.31 -2.12 3.19
CA SER A 60 0.88 -2.61 4.45
C SER A 60 2.12 -1.80 4.86
N ALA A 61 3.01 -1.49 3.91
CA ALA A 61 4.19 -0.68 4.19
C ALA A 61 3.81 0.73 4.70
N THR A 62 2.80 1.35 4.10
CA THR A 62 2.28 2.66 4.53
C THR A 62 1.76 2.62 5.97
N VAL A 63 0.78 1.73 6.24
CA VAL A 63 0.09 1.74 7.54
C VAL A 63 0.97 1.19 8.67
N CYS A 64 1.83 0.20 8.40
CA CYS A 64 2.76 -0.32 9.40
C CYS A 64 3.89 0.67 9.69
N GLY A 65 4.40 1.39 8.67
CA GLY A 65 5.34 2.48 8.85
C GLY A 65 4.77 3.61 9.70
N MET A 66 3.55 4.04 9.39
CA MET A 66 2.80 5.02 10.18
C MET A 66 2.61 4.58 11.63
N THR A 67 2.15 3.36 11.85
CA THR A 67 1.89 2.82 13.19
C THR A 67 3.16 2.71 14.02
N THR A 68 4.26 2.26 13.40
CA THR A 68 5.56 2.16 14.07
C THR A 68 6.08 3.53 14.46
N ALA A 69 6.00 4.51 13.56
CA ALA A 69 6.41 5.89 13.87
C ALA A 69 5.55 6.50 14.98
N ALA A 70 4.22 6.26 14.97
CA ALA A 70 3.34 6.71 16.05
C ALA A 70 3.69 6.07 17.39
N ALA A 71 3.99 4.76 17.41
CA ALA A 71 4.44 4.07 18.62
C ALA A 71 5.73 4.64 19.19
N MET A 72 6.69 4.97 18.32
CA MET A 72 8.00 5.51 18.73
C MET A 72 7.91 6.98 19.18
N HIS A 73 7.07 7.79 18.55
CA HIS A 73 6.96 9.21 18.81
C HIS A 73 6.03 9.53 19.99
N TYR A 74 4.86 8.88 20.04
CA TYR A 74 3.82 9.15 21.05
C TYR A 74 3.73 8.09 22.14
N GLY A 75 4.35 6.92 21.90
CA GLY A 75 4.24 5.76 22.79
C GLY A 75 3.02 4.88 22.48
N VAL A 76 3.12 3.61 22.84
CA VAL A 76 2.06 2.60 22.59
C VAL A 76 0.78 2.80 23.41
N GLY A 77 0.82 3.62 24.46
CA GLY A 77 -0.34 4.00 25.28
C GLY A 77 -1.11 5.21 24.75
N SER A 78 -0.68 5.82 23.65
CA SER A 78 -1.29 7.02 23.10
C SER A 78 -2.53 6.74 22.25
N PHE A 79 -3.38 7.75 22.10
CA PHE A 79 -4.53 7.69 21.21
C PHE A 79 -4.10 7.59 19.75
N GLU A 80 -3.04 8.30 19.37
CA GLU A 80 -2.45 8.30 18.03
C GLU A 80 -2.00 6.89 17.61
N PHE A 81 -1.31 6.18 18.51
CA PHE A 81 -0.94 4.79 18.25
C PHE A 81 -2.16 3.90 18.10
N ALA A 82 -3.15 4.03 18.98
CA ALA A 82 -4.35 3.19 18.92
C ALA A 82 -5.09 3.36 17.60
N VAL A 83 -5.26 4.62 17.12
CA VAL A 83 -5.90 4.91 15.84
C VAL A 83 -5.10 4.32 14.67
N CYS A 84 -3.78 4.55 14.63
CA CYS A 84 -2.91 4.02 13.59
C CYS A 84 -2.92 2.48 13.56
N PHE A 85 -2.90 1.84 14.73
CA PHE A 85 -2.91 0.39 14.85
C PHE A 85 -4.22 -0.21 14.32
N ILE A 86 -5.38 0.30 14.73
CA ILE A 86 -6.68 -0.17 14.24
C ILE A 86 -6.82 0.07 12.74
N LEU A 87 -6.39 1.23 12.25
CA LEU A 87 -6.40 1.51 10.81
C LEU A 87 -5.52 0.51 10.04
N SER A 88 -4.35 0.15 10.58
CA SER A 88 -3.47 -0.86 9.97
C SER A 88 -4.14 -2.22 9.88
N MET A 89 -4.82 -2.64 10.93
CA MET A 89 -5.57 -3.91 10.95
C MET A 89 -6.66 -3.92 9.87
N VAL A 90 -7.45 -2.85 9.79
CA VAL A 90 -8.55 -2.74 8.82
C VAL A 90 -8.00 -2.74 7.38
N VAL A 91 -6.97 -1.95 7.09
CA VAL A 91 -6.38 -1.86 5.74
C VAL A 91 -5.73 -3.17 5.31
N MET A 92 -5.01 -3.86 6.20
CA MET A 92 -4.39 -5.14 5.88
C MET A 92 -5.45 -6.24 5.70
N TYR A 93 -6.50 -6.23 6.51
CA TYR A 93 -7.62 -7.17 6.37
C TYR A 93 -8.36 -6.96 5.05
N ASP A 94 -8.67 -5.71 4.67
CA ASP A 94 -9.28 -5.39 3.37
C ASP A 94 -8.39 -5.87 2.21
N ALA A 95 -7.09 -5.59 2.28
CA ALA A 95 -6.14 -5.96 1.24
C ALA A 95 -6.06 -7.48 1.00
N MET A 96 -6.17 -8.29 2.05
CA MET A 96 -6.13 -9.76 1.97
C MET A 96 -7.49 -10.40 1.71
N GLY A 97 -8.56 -9.78 2.18
CA GLY A 97 -9.93 -10.30 2.15
C GLY A 97 -10.71 -9.79 0.95
N VAL A 98 -11.40 -8.68 1.13
CA VAL A 98 -12.38 -8.14 0.16
C VAL A 98 -11.80 -7.99 -1.23
N ARG A 99 -10.63 -7.37 -1.37
CA ARG A 99 -10.00 -7.14 -2.68
C ARG A 99 -9.57 -8.43 -3.35
N ARG A 100 -9.12 -9.42 -2.58
CA ARG A 100 -8.74 -10.72 -3.13
C ARG A 100 -9.95 -11.50 -3.64
N GLU A 101 -11.08 -11.44 -2.92
CA GLU A 101 -12.34 -12.06 -3.37
C GLU A 101 -12.86 -11.37 -4.63
N THR A 102 -12.79 -10.05 -4.72
CA THR A 102 -13.12 -9.30 -5.94
C THR A 102 -12.29 -9.77 -7.15
N GLY A 103 -11.00 -10.03 -6.97
CA GLY A 103 -10.13 -10.57 -8.02
C GLY A 103 -10.55 -11.98 -8.46
N LYS A 104 -10.95 -12.85 -7.53
CA LYS A 104 -11.49 -14.19 -7.84
C LYS A 104 -12.81 -14.11 -8.61
N GLN A 105 -13.70 -13.20 -8.19
CA GLN A 105 -14.98 -12.95 -8.87
C GLN A 105 -14.74 -12.41 -10.28
N ALA A 106 -13.82 -11.48 -10.47
CA ALA A 106 -13.42 -10.97 -11.77
C ALA A 106 -12.93 -12.08 -12.70
N LYS A 107 -12.09 -12.99 -12.17
CA LYS A 107 -11.60 -14.15 -12.94
C LYS A 107 -12.73 -15.08 -13.38
N LEU A 108 -13.67 -15.37 -12.47
CA LEU A 108 -14.82 -16.21 -12.80
C LEU A 108 -15.71 -15.54 -13.86
N LEU A 109 -15.99 -14.25 -13.70
CA LEU A 109 -16.78 -13.49 -14.67
C LEU A 109 -16.09 -13.43 -16.04
N ASN A 110 -14.79 -13.20 -16.10
CA ASN A 110 -14.03 -13.21 -17.34
C ASN A 110 -14.09 -14.58 -18.02
N SER A 111 -14.03 -15.69 -17.27
CA SER A 111 -14.18 -17.04 -17.84
C SER A 111 -15.55 -17.24 -18.47
N ILE A 112 -16.63 -16.83 -17.77
CA ILE A 112 -18.00 -16.90 -18.29
C ILE A 112 -18.16 -16.04 -19.55
N LEU A 113 -17.57 -14.84 -19.57
CA LEU A 113 -17.65 -13.94 -20.73
C LEU A 113 -16.88 -14.51 -21.95
N LEU A 114 -15.71 -15.13 -21.73
CA LEU A 114 -14.92 -15.75 -22.79
C LEU A 114 -15.62 -16.95 -23.43
N GLU A 115 -16.29 -17.77 -22.65
CA GLU A 115 -17.08 -18.92 -23.13
C GLU A 115 -18.37 -18.46 -23.80
N ASN A 116 -18.81 -17.21 -23.57
CA ASN A 116 -20.02 -16.59 -24.11
C ASN A 116 -21.29 -17.46 -24.08
N PRO A 117 -21.58 -18.21 -22.99
CA PRO A 117 -22.75 -19.07 -22.91
C PRO A 117 -24.06 -18.28 -23.00
N LEU A 118 -24.02 -16.98 -22.66
CA LEU A 118 -25.18 -16.06 -22.65
C LEU A 118 -25.37 -15.33 -23.98
N LYS A 119 -24.52 -15.60 -25.02
CA LYS A 119 -24.57 -14.93 -26.33
C LYS A 119 -24.62 -13.40 -26.24
N LEU A 120 -23.79 -12.82 -25.36
CA LEU A 120 -23.72 -11.40 -25.16
C LEU A 120 -23.18 -10.67 -26.39
N SER A 121 -23.60 -9.40 -26.59
CA SER A 121 -23.13 -8.56 -27.69
C SER A 121 -21.63 -8.23 -27.54
N GLY A 122 -20.94 -7.98 -28.66
CA GLY A 122 -19.51 -7.76 -28.71
C GLY A 122 -18.98 -6.62 -27.82
N GLU A 123 -19.80 -5.62 -27.51
CA GLU A 123 -19.42 -4.51 -26.61
C GLU A 123 -19.18 -4.96 -25.17
N VAL A 124 -20.03 -5.87 -24.66
CA VAL A 124 -19.89 -6.41 -23.29
C VAL A 124 -18.69 -7.36 -23.18
N LEU A 125 -18.31 -8.03 -24.28
CA LEU A 125 -17.18 -8.95 -24.31
C LEU A 125 -15.81 -8.23 -24.35
N GLN A 126 -15.78 -6.93 -24.66
CA GLN A 126 -14.52 -6.18 -24.75
C GLN A 126 -14.02 -5.68 -23.38
N GLU A 127 -14.86 -5.63 -22.36
CA GLU A 127 -14.53 -5.12 -21.04
C GLU A 127 -13.97 -6.23 -20.14
N LYS A 128 -12.65 -6.44 -20.21
CA LYS A 128 -11.96 -7.42 -19.37
C LYS A 128 -11.78 -6.87 -17.94
N LEU A 129 -12.37 -7.55 -16.96
CA LEU A 129 -12.24 -7.19 -15.55
C LEU A 129 -10.83 -7.47 -15.03
N LYS A 130 -10.30 -6.58 -14.16
CA LYS A 130 -8.99 -6.78 -13.50
C LYS A 130 -9.04 -7.98 -12.55
N GLU A 131 -8.35 -9.06 -12.87
CA GLU A 131 -8.32 -10.30 -12.08
C GLU A 131 -7.36 -10.26 -10.90
N TYR A 132 -6.28 -9.49 -11.03
CA TYR A 132 -5.22 -9.39 -10.01
C TYR A 132 -5.50 -8.22 -9.05
N VAL A 133 -6.62 -8.29 -8.34
CA VAL A 133 -6.99 -7.32 -7.30
C VAL A 133 -6.79 -7.97 -5.93
N GLY A 134 -6.11 -7.25 -5.03
CA GLY A 134 -5.80 -7.75 -3.69
C GLY A 134 -4.42 -8.38 -3.54
N HIS A 135 -4.07 -8.67 -2.30
CA HIS A 135 -2.76 -9.16 -1.91
C HIS A 135 -2.81 -10.55 -1.30
N THR A 136 -1.75 -11.34 -1.48
CA THR A 136 -1.55 -12.56 -0.71
C THR A 136 -1.06 -12.21 0.71
N PRO A 137 -1.27 -13.09 1.70
CA PRO A 137 -0.73 -12.86 3.05
C PRO A 137 0.78 -12.61 3.08
N LEU A 138 1.53 -13.27 2.20
CA LEU A 138 2.98 -13.08 2.07
C LEU A 138 3.33 -11.66 1.59
N GLN A 139 2.59 -11.12 0.63
CA GLN A 139 2.78 -9.75 0.12
C GLN A 139 2.48 -8.71 1.21
N VAL A 140 1.44 -8.96 2.02
CA VAL A 140 1.07 -8.13 3.17
C VAL A 140 2.16 -8.16 4.24
N ALA A 141 2.63 -9.36 4.61
CA ALA A 141 3.71 -9.53 5.59
C ALA A 141 5.01 -8.85 5.14
N ALA A 142 5.41 -9.03 3.89
CA ALA A 142 6.60 -8.38 3.33
C ALA A 142 6.47 -6.84 3.35
N GLY A 143 5.29 -6.30 3.02
CA GLY A 143 5.01 -4.88 3.12
C GLY A 143 5.06 -4.36 4.56
N ALA A 144 4.49 -5.10 5.51
CA ALA A 144 4.51 -4.75 6.92
C ALA A 144 5.95 -4.68 7.46
N ILE A 145 6.77 -5.70 7.19
CA ILE A 145 8.18 -5.73 7.59
C ILE A 145 8.95 -4.56 6.99
N LEU A 146 8.73 -4.26 5.72
CA LEU A 146 9.35 -3.12 5.05
C LEU A 146 8.97 -1.80 5.73
N GLY A 147 7.68 -1.58 5.98
CA GLY A 147 7.20 -0.34 6.63
C GLY A 147 7.77 -0.15 8.03
N ILE A 148 7.78 -1.23 8.85
CA ILE A 148 8.37 -1.21 10.18
C ILE A 148 9.87 -0.87 10.10
N ALA A 149 10.62 -1.56 9.26
CA ALA A 149 12.06 -1.35 9.12
C ALA A 149 12.40 0.09 8.69
N LEU A 150 11.66 0.65 7.72
CA LEU A 150 11.83 2.02 7.28
C LEU A 150 11.50 3.04 8.38
N ALA A 151 10.42 2.84 9.14
CA ALA A 151 10.07 3.74 10.24
C ALA A 151 11.12 3.74 11.35
N VAL A 152 11.64 2.56 11.72
CA VAL A 152 12.72 2.43 12.70
C VAL A 152 14.01 3.10 12.20
N PHE A 153 14.33 2.92 10.92
CA PHE A 153 15.49 3.59 10.31
C PHE A 153 15.33 5.11 10.30
N MET A 154 14.17 5.62 9.89
CA MET A 154 13.90 7.06 9.84
C MET A 154 13.93 7.71 11.23
N ALA A 155 13.50 7.00 12.28
CA ALA A 155 13.53 7.53 13.64
C ALA A 155 14.95 7.87 14.17
N GLN A 156 16.00 7.42 13.48
CA GLN A 156 17.38 7.79 13.82
C GLN A 156 17.75 9.20 13.30
N TYR A 157 16.95 9.76 12.40
CA TYR A 157 17.20 11.05 11.73
C TYR A 157 16.22 12.15 12.13
N TYR A 158 15.17 11.83 12.89
CA TYR A 158 14.19 12.75 13.47
C TYR A 158 14.40 12.90 14.98
#